data_2adebcf9ed888b0f6d0201a576838fd4
#
_entry.id   2adebcf9ed888b0f6d0201a576838fd4
#
_cell.length_a   1.000
_cell.length_b   1.000
_cell.length_c   1.000
_cell.angle_alpha   90.00
_cell.angle_beta   90.00
_cell.angle_gamma   90.00
#
_symmetry.space_group_name_H-M   'P 1'
#
loop_
_entity.id
_entity.type
_entity.pdbx_description
1 polymer ?
#
loop_
_entity_poly.entity_id
_entity_poly.type
_entity_poly.pdbx_seq_one_letter_code
_entity_poly.pdbx_strand_id
1 'polypeptide(L)'
;DLDISREDQEDFSVNSHKKALKAQEDGKFSNEILEIEFNEEKLIKDEGPREPNLEKIKSLSPAFDENGTITAATSSPISIGAAAIIIMDESKALEMNLNPKFRIRSRAVAGVDWTRMGSGPLPATEKALSKAGLNINDIDLIELNEAFAAQSLYVIRKGDWDLDKINVNGGAIALGHPLGCSGARILVTLMNVMRQKDSKYGLATMCIGTGQGIATIIERTK
;
A
#
# COMPACT_ATOMS: atom_id res chain seq x y z
N ASP A 1 -16.67 6.10 14.25
CA ASP A 1 -15.63 6.75 15.06
C ASP A 1 -15.03 7.99 14.39
N LEU A 2 -15.00 8.03 13.10
CA LEU A 2 -14.73 9.22 12.28
C LEU A 2 -15.81 9.27 11.20
N ASP A 3 -16.31 10.48 10.96
CA ASP A 3 -17.30 10.69 9.91
C ASP A 3 -16.60 10.71 8.54
N ILE A 4 -16.45 9.51 7.95
CA ILE A 4 -15.87 9.33 6.62
C ILE A 4 -17.02 9.14 5.65
N SER A 5 -17.30 10.20 4.89
CA SER A 5 -18.41 10.21 3.94
C SER A 5 -18.16 9.24 2.77
N ARG A 6 -19.22 8.93 2.03
CA ARG A 6 -19.11 8.20 0.77
C ARG A 6 -18.30 8.98 -0.26
N GLU A 7 -18.48 10.28 -0.33
CA GLU A 7 -17.75 11.17 -1.23
C GLU A 7 -16.23 11.14 -0.94
N ASP A 8 -15.84 11.23 0.34
CA ASP A 8 -14.43 11.06 0.73
C ASP A 8 -13.82 9.76 0.19
N GLN A 9 -14.57 8.66 0.29
CA GLN A 9 -14.13 7.34 -0.16
C GLN A 9 -14.02 7.26 -1.70
N GLU A 10 -14.99 7.84 -2.41
CA GLU A 10 -15.00 7.90 -3.87
C GLU A 10 -13.83 8.73 -4.38
N ASP A 11 -13.58 9.89 -3.79
CA ASP A 11 -12.46 10.77 -4.14
C ASP A 11 -11.10 10.11 -3.88
N PHE A 12 -10.96 9.43 -2.75
CA PHE A 12 -9.75 8.66 -2.44
C PHE A 12 -9.50 7.58 -3.51
N SER A 13 -10.53 6.85 -3.89
CA SER A 13 -10.45 5.78 -4.89
C SER A 13 -10.12 6.32 -6.29
N VAL A 14 -10.75 7.42 -6.68
CA VAL A 14 -10.45 8.14 -7.93
C VAL A 14 -8.98 8.56 -7.96
N ASN A 15 -8.47 9.10 -6.86
CA ASN A 15 -7.07 9.51 -6.76
C ASN A 15 -6.11 8.33 -6.84
N SER A 16 -6.44 7.17 -6.23
CA SER A 16 -5.63 5.95 -6.35
C SER A 16 -5.49 5.53 -7.82
N HIS A 17 -6.58 5.49 -8.58
CA HIS A 17 -6.53 5.17 -10.00
C HIS A 17 -5.75 6.20 -10.82
N LYS A 18 -5.96 7.50 -10.61
CA LYS A 18 -5.23 8.57 -11.32
C LYS A 18 -3.73 8.49 -11.07
N LYS A 19 -3.32 8.28 -9.80
CA LYS A 19 -1.91 8.09 -9.44
C LYS A 19 -1.31 6.86 -10.14
N ALA A 20 -2.03 5.73 -10.16
CA ALA A 20 -1.56 4.50 -10.78
C ALA A 20 -1.42 4.64 -12.31
N LEU A 21 -2.40 5.22 -12.98
CA LEU A 21 -2.34 5.48 -14.43
C LEU A 21 -1.17 6.38 -14.79
N LYS A 22 -1.01 7.48 -14.05
CA LYS A 22 0.11 8.39 -14.28
C LYS A 22 1.46 7.71 -14.02
N ALA A 23 1.55 6.89 -12.98
CA ALA A 23 2.77 6.13 -12.70
C ALA A 23 3.09 5.10 -13.79
N GLN A 24 2.07 4.47 -14.39
CA GLN A 24 2.23 3.59 -15.56
C GLN A 24 2.72 4.38 -16.78
N GLU A 25 2.09 5.52 -17.08
CA GLU A 25 2.47 6.40 -18.18
C GLU A 25 3.92 6.91 -18.03
N ASP A 26 4.29 7.33 -16.85
CA ASP A 26 5.64 7.81 -16.52
C ASP A 26 6.69 6.69 -16.40
N GLY A 27 6.32 5.42 -16.60
CA GLY A 27 7.21 4.26 -16.49
C GLY A 27 7.75 4.00 -15.08
N LYS A 28 7.04 4.47 -14.03
CA LYS A 28 7.50 4.37 -12.64
C LYS A 28 7.61 2.93 -12.13
N PHE A 29 6.86 2.01 -12.72
CA PHE A 29 6.86 0.59 -12.36
C PHE A 29 7.88 -0.26 -13.13
N SER A 30 8.63 0.30 -14.08
CA SER A 30 9.52 -0.45 -14.96
C SER A 30 10.64 -1.22 -14.24
N ASN A 31 11.02 -0.78 -13.02
CA ASN A 31 12.06 -1.42 -12.22
C ASN A 31 11.52 -2.41 -11.18
N GLU A 32 10.21 -2.65 -11.16
CA GLU A 32 9.57 -3.55 -10.19
C GLU A 32 8.68 -4.61 -10.82
N ILE A 33 8.16 -4.37 -12.02
CA ILE A 33 7.34 -5.34 -12.75
C ILE A 33 8.24 -6.20 -13.63
N LEU A 34 8.09 -7.53 -13.49
CA LEU A 34 8.70 -8.50 -14.40
C LEU A 34 7.77 -8.73 -15.58
N GLU A 35 8.30 -8.66 -16.79
CA GLU A 35 7.59 -9.06 -17.98
C GLU A 35 7.25 -10.55 -17.92
N ILE A 36 5.99 -10.88 -18.18
CA ILE A 36 5.49 -12.25 -18.26
C ILE A 36 4.95 -12.47 -19.67
N GLU A 37 5.37 -13.55 -20.30
CA GLU A 37 4.80 -13.99 -21.56
C GLU A 37 3.71 -15.04 -21.30
N PHE A 38 2.50 -14.77 -21.77
CA PHE A 38 1.36 -15.65 -21.63
C PHE A 38 0.52 -15.63 -22.91
N ASN A 39 0.28 -16.78 -23.52
CA ASN A 39 -0.49 -16.92 -24.78
C ASN A 39 0.00 -15.99 -25.90
N GLU A 40 1.30 -15.89 -26.11
CA GLU A 40 1.95 -15.00 -27.11
C GLU A 40 1.79 -13.49 -26.81
N GLU A 41 1.15 -13.12 -25.70
CA GLU A 41 1.04 -11.74 -25.23
C GLU A 41 2.05 -11.47 -24.11
N LYS A 42 2.57 -10.24 -24.09
CA LYS A 42 3.49 -9.78 -23.05
C LYS A 42 2.73 -8.94 -22.04
N LEU A 43 2.69 -9.40 -20.79
CA LEU A 43 2.16 -8.66 -19.66
C LEU A 43 3.30 -7.86 -19.03
N ILE A 44 3.24 -6.53 -19.17
CA ILE A 44 4.28 -5.59 -18.73
C ILE A 44 3.76 -4.55 -17.73
N LYS A 45 2.49 -4.61 -17.39
CA LYS A 45 1.81 -3.68 -16.47
C LYS A 45 0.63 -4.35 -15.77
N ASP A 46 0.28 -3.84 -14.60
CA ASP A 46 -0.94 -4.21 -13.93
C ASP A 46 -2.18 -3.77 -14.72
N GLU A 47 -3.19 -4.63 -14.81
CA GLU A 47 -4.40 -4.43 -15.61
C GLU A 47 -5.51 -3.66 -14.85
N GLY A 48 -5.36 -3.52 -13.52
CA GLY A 48 -6.37 -2.90 -12.64
C GLY A 48 -6.60 -1.41 -12.84
N PRO A 49 -5.54 -0.58 -13.04
CA PRO A 49 -5.69 0.85 -13.19
C PRO A 49 -6.56 1.22 -14.41
N ARG A 50 -7.54 2.09 -14.20
CA ARG A 50 -8.48 2.53 -15.24
C ARG A 50 -8.94 3.96 -15.02
N GLU A 51 -9.34 4.64 -16.09
CA GLU A 51 -9.94 5.96 -16.00
C GLU A 51 -11.22 5.92 -15.17
N PRO A 52 -11.32 6.73 -14.10
CA PRO A 52 -12.50 6.77 -13.25
C PRO A 52 -13.71 7.36 -13.97
N ASN A 53 -14.83 6.65 -13.99
CA ASN A 53 -16.12 7.18 -14.44
C ASN A 53 -16.93 7.62 -13.22
N LEU A 54 -16.98 8.93 -12.95
CA LEU A 54 -17.58 9.51 -11.74
C LEU A 54 -19.10 9.24 -11.65
N GLU A 55 -19.82 9.28 -12.76
CA GLU A 55 -21.26 9.00 -12.77
C GLU A 55 -21.52 7.54 -12.39
N LYS A 56 -20.73 6.62 -12.96
CA LYS A 56 -20.84 5.20 -12.63
C LYS A 56 -20.47 4.94 -11.17
N ILE A 57 -19.41 5.56 -10.65
CA ILE A 57 -18.97 5.42 -9.25
C ILE A 57 -20.10 5.85 -8.31
N LYS A 58 -20.71 7.03 -8.53
CA LYS A 58 -21.81 7.57 -7.73
C LYS A 58 -23.07 6.69 -7.78
N SER A 59 -23.31 6.01 -8.89
CA SER A 59 -24.50 5.17 -9.09
C SER A 59 -24.40 3.78 -8.42
N LEU A 60 -23.22 3.39 -7.92
CA LEU A 60 -23.03 2.05 -7.32
C LEU A 60 -23.80 1.91 -6.00
N SER A 61 -24.44 0.77 -5.81
CA SER A 61 -25.03 0.41 -4.53
C SER A 61 -23.95 0.04 -3.51
N PRO A 62 -24.21 0.22 -2.21
CA PRO A 62 -23.34 -0.32 -1.16
C PRO A 62 -23.15 -1.83 -1.30
N ALA A 63 -21.94 -2.32 -0.99
CA ALA A 63 -21.55 -3.71 -1.25
C ALA A 63 -21.87 -4.68 -0.09
N PHE A 64 -21.97 -4.17 1.14
CA PHE A 64 -22.06 -5.02 2.34
C PHE A 64 -23.31 -4.76 3.19
N ASP A 65 -23.79 -3.53 3.24
CA ASP A 65 -24.95 -3.12 4.03
C ASP A 65 -25.72 -2.09 3.20
N GLU A 66 -27.04 -2.26 3.05
CA GLU A 66 -27.90 -1.38 2.25
C GLU A 66 -27.81 0.10 2.71
N ASN A 67 -27.57 0.34 4.00
CA ASN A 67 -27.36 1.65 4.57
C ASN A 67 -25.87 2.04 4.69
N GLY A 68 -24.98 1.22 4.17
CA GLY A 68 -23.54 1.44 4.21
C GLY A 68 -23.05 2.41 3.14
N THR A 69 -21.78 2.75 3.23
CA THR A 69 -21.13 3.71 2.30
C THR A 69 -20.06 3.05 1.41
N ILE A 70 -19.64 1.82 1.74
CA ILE A 70 -18.60 1.11 1.00
C ILE A 70 -19.19 0.48 -0.26
N THR A 71 -18.59 0.76 -1.41
CA THR A 71 -19.02 0.21 -2.72
C THR A 71 -17.90 -0.60 -3.36
N ALA A 72 -18.19 -1.26 -4.47
CA ALA A 72 -17.17 -1.93 -5.27
C ALA A 72 -16.07 -0.98 -5.78
N ALA A 73 -16.39 0.31 -6.01
CA ALA A 73 -15.41 1.30 -6.45
C ALA A 73 -14.50 1.80 -5.31
N THR A 74 -14.94 1.68 -4.05
CA THR A 74 -14.19 2.12 -2.87
C THR A 74 -13.51 0.96 -2.13
N SER A 75 -13.43 -0.19 -2.80
CA SER A 75 -12.83 -1.42 -2.30
C SER A 75 -11.75 -1.91 -3.27
N SER A 76 -10.70 -2.52 -2.73
CA SER A 76 -9.74 -3.23 -3.58
C SER A 76 -10.41 -4.41 -4.30
N PRO A 77 -10.10 -4.66 -5.57
CA PRO A 77 -10.66 -5.80 -6.29
C PRO A 77 -10.04 -7.13 -5.83
N ILE A 78 -10.79 -8.21 -5.96
CA ILE A 78 -10.24 -9.56 -5.85
C ILE A 78 -9.27 -9.74 -7.02
N SER A 79 -8.01 -10.02 -6.73
CA SER A 79 -6.93 -10.00 -7.71
C SER A 79 -6.03 -11.22 -7.58
N ILE A 80 -5.35 -11.56 -8.66
CA ILE A 80 -4.26 -12.54 -8.71
C ILE A 80 -2.95 -11.75 -8.87
N GLY A 81 -1.91 -12.15 -8.16
CA GLY A 81 -0.61 -11.50 -8.26
C GLY A 81 0.47 -12.28 -7.52
N ALA A 82 1.71 -12.02 -7.88
CA ALA A 82 2.89 -12.56 -7.23
C ALA A 82 3.95 -11.46 -7.06
N ALA A 83 4.67 -11.50 -5.95
CA ALA A 83 5.81 -10.62 -5.70
C ALA A 83 6.88 -11.38 -4.91
N ALA A 84 8.15 -11.06 -5.14
CA ALA A 84 9.26 -11.67 -4.45
C ALA A 84 10.25 -10.62 -3.95
N ILE A 85 10.75 -10.85 -2.72
CA ILE A 85 11.81 -10.05 -2.11
C ILE A 85 12.83 -11.02 -1.52
N ILE A 86 14.11 -10.75 -1.77
CA ILE A 86 15.20 -11.47 -1.11
C ILE A 86 15.58 -10.72 0.16
N ILE A 87 15.51 -11.41 1.29
CA ILE A 87 15.90 -10.90 2.60
C ILE A 87 16.99 -11.81 3.16
N MET A 88 18.06 -11.21 3.66
CA MET A 88 19.16 -11.95 4.28
C MET A 88 19.84 -11.11 5.37
N ASP A 89 20.67 -11.77 6.16
CA ASP A 89 21.55 -11.10 7.11
C ASP A 89 22.59 -10.23 6.37
N GLU A 90 22.95 -9.09 6.96
CA GLU A 90 23.89 -8.15 6.35
C GLU A 90 25.29 -8.78 6.18
N SER A 91 25.74 -9.55 7.17
CA SER A 91 27.04 -10.22 7.09
C SER A 91 27.05 -11.21 5.92
N LYS A 92 25.94 -11.92 5.69
CA LYS A 92 25.80 -12.86 4.58
C LYS A 92 25.81 -12.15 3.23
N ALA A 93 25.15 -11.01 3.14
CA ALA A 93 25.16 -10.19 1.91
C ALA A 93 26.59 -9.74 1.57
N LEU A 94 27.35 -9.30 2.57
CA LEU A 94 28.75 -8.88 2.38
C LEU A 94 29.65 -10.04 1.98
N GLU A 95 29.52 -11.21 2.61
CA GLU A 95 30.25 -12.44 2.22
C GLU A 95 30.01 -12.81 0.74
N MET A 96 28.79 -12.59 0.26
CA MET A 96 28.39 -12.86 -1.12
C MET A 96 28.73 -11.70 -2.09
N ASN A 97 29.42 -10.66 -1.62
CA ASN A 97 29.71 -9.44 -2.39
C ASN A 97 28.44 -8.75 -2.94
N LEU A 98 27.32 -8.86 -2.23
CA LEU A 98 26.09 -8.16 -2.54
C LEU A 98 26.10 -6.78 -1.87
N ASN A 99 25.43 -5.83 -2.53
CA ASN A 99 25.29 -4.47 -2.01
C ASN A 99 23.81 -4.18 -1.75
N PRO A 100 23.27 -4.60 -0.59
CA PRO A 100 21.88 -4.35 -0.25
C PRO A 100 21.63 -2.85 -0.13
N LYS A 101 20.57 -2.37 -0.79
CA LYS A 101 20.22 -0.95 -0.83
C LYS A 101 19.20 -0.55 0.24
N PHE A 102 18.65 -1.52 0.95
CA PHE A 102 17.67 -1.31 2.01
C PHE A 102 17.95 -2.20 3.21
N ARG A 103 17.62 -1.67 4.38
CA ARG A 103 17.67 -2.38 5.66
C ARG A 103 16.29 -2.33 6.31
N ILE A 104 15.84 -3.44 6.86
CA ILE A 104 14.66 -3.46 7.74
C ILE A 104 15.08 -2.86 9.09
N ARG A 105 14.52 -1.70 9.42
CA ARG A 105 14.78 -1.00 10.69
C ARG A 105 13.96 -1.58 11.83
N SER A 106 12.68 -1.83 11.55
CA SER A 106 11.77 -2.45 12.51
C SER A 106 10.59 -3.09 11.83
N ARG A 107 9.94 -3.96 12.57
CA ARG A 107 8.63 -4.52 12.20
C ARG A 107 7.80 -4.73 13.45
N ALA A 108 6.49 -4.63 13.31
CA ALA A 108 5.56 -4.88 14.39
C ALA A 108 4.23 -5.41 13.87
N VAL A 109 3.56 -6.16 14.73
CA VAL A 109 2.17 -6.60 14.56
C VAL A 109 1.37 -6.08 15.75
N ALA A 110 0.13 -5.72 15.51
CA ALA A 110 -0.82 -5.31 16.55
C ALA A 110 -2.16 -6.01 16.34
N GLY A 111 -2.83 -6.37 17.45
CA GLY A 111 -4.21 -6.81 17.48
C GLY A 111 -5.14 -5.62 17.70
N VAL A 112 -6.31 -5.65 17.10
CA VAL A 112 -7.43 -4.72 17.29
C VAL A 112 -8.73 -5.52 17.36
N ASP A 113 -9.82 -4.87 17.74
CA ASP A 113 -11.14 -5.46 17.66
C ASP A 113 -11.40 -5.92 16.21
N TRP A 114 -11.82 -7.18 16.03
CA TRP A 114 -12.06 -7.77 14.72
C TRP A 114 -13.15 -7.03 13.91
N THR A 115 -14.12 -6.40 14.60
CA THR A 115 -15.15 -5.57 13.97
C THR A 115 -14.59 -4.25 13.40
N ARG A 116 -13.37 -3.90 13.79
CA ARG A 116 -12.63 -2.72 13.37
C ARG A 116 -11.27 -3.08 12.78
N MET A 117 -11.19 -4.21 12.09
CA MET A 117 -9.94 -4.77 11.57
C MET A 117 -9.13 -3.77 10.73
N GLY A 118 -9.82 -2.85 10.05
CA GLY A 118 -9.20 -1.81 9.24
C GLY A 118 -8.35 -0.80 10.03
N SER A 119 -8.51 -0.71 11.35
CA SER A 119 -7.72 0.15 12.23
C SER A 119 -6.33 -0.42 12.57
N GLY A 120 -6.09 -1.71 12.28
CA GLY A 120 -4.86 -2.44 12.63
C GLY A 120 -3.54 -1.78 12.20
N PRO A 121 -3.44 -1.14 11.03
CA PRO A 121 -2.23 -0.44 10.61
C PRO A 121 -1.75 0.63 11.58
N LEU A 122 -2.66 1.32 12.28
CA LEU A 122 -2.32 2.41 13.18
C LEU A 122 -1.47 1.92 14.38
N PRO A 123 -1.97 1.04 15.27
CA PRO A 123 -1.17 0.56 16.39
C PRO A 123 0.04 -0.29 15.96
N ALA A 124 -0.01 -0.94 14.80
CA ALA A 124 1.15 -1.64 14.26
C ALA A 124 2.27 -0.66 13.87
N THR A 125 1.90 0.45 13.23
CA THR A 125 2.84 1.53 12.88
C THR A 125 3.43 2.19 14.11
N GLU A 126 2.63 2.54 15.11
CA GLU A 126 3.11 3.11 16.38
C GLU A 126 4.16 2.22 17.05
N LYS A 127 3.90 0.91 17.12
CA LYS A 127 4.86 -0.07 17.65
C LYS A 127 6.13 -0.17 16.81
N ALA A 128 6.02 -0.12 15.48
CA ALA A 128 7.18 -0.18 14.59
C ALA A 128 8.03 1.09 14.71
N LEU A 129 7.41 2.26 14.75
CA LEU A 129 8.09 3.54 14.97
C LEU A 129 8.83 3.56 16.31
N SER A 130 8.16 3.17 17.39
CA SER A 130 8.77 3.07 18.72
C SER A 130 10.01 2.16 18.71
N LYS A 131 9.95 0.99 18.06
CA LYS A 131 11.10 0.07 17.94
C LYS A 131 12.24 0.64 17.11
N ALA A 132 11.93 1.48 16.11
CA ALA A 132 12.93 2.11 15.27
C ALA A 132 13.56 3.36 15.93
N GLY A 133 12.95 3.90 16.99
CA GLY A 133 13.32 5.19 17.58
C GLY A 133 12.96 6.36 16.65
N LEU A 134 11.87 6.24 15.89
CA LEU A 134 11.41 7.22 14.90
C LEU A 134 9.99 7.70 15.24
N ASN A 135 9.63 8.83 14.68
CA ASN A 135 8.28 9.38 14.66
C ASN A 135 7.70 9.32 13.24
N ILE A 136 6.40 9.48 13.09
CA ILE A 136 5.75 9.44 11.77
C ILE A 136 6.28 10.54 10.83
N ASN A 137 6.68 11.69 11.37
CA ASN A 137 7.24 12.79 10.59
C ASN A 137 8.63 12.48 10.01
N ASP A 138 9.36 11.53 10.59
CA ASP A 138 10.64 11.04 10.08
C ASP A 138 10.48 10.13 8.86
N ILE A 139 9.27 9.66 8.60
CA ILE A 139 8.96 8.80 7.45
C ILE A 139 8.76 9.67 6.21
N ASP A 140 9.53 9.37 5.17
CA ASP A 140 9.47 10.08 3.90
C ASP A 140 8.34 9.59 3.00
N LEU A 141 8.09 8.27 2.98
CA LEU A 141 7.13 7.62 2.10
C LEU A 141 6.40 6.49 2.83
N ILE A 142 5.13 6.32 2.50
CA ILE A 142 4.25 5.32 3.10
C ILE A 142 3.54 4.54 2.00
N GLU A 143 3.63 3.23 2.05
CA GLU A 143 2.74 2.31 1.34
C GLU A 143 1.74 1.75 2.35
N LEU A 144 0.53 2.29 2.33
CA LEU A 144 -0.62 1.82 3.09
C LEU A 144 -1.49 0.97 2.18
N ASN A 145 -1.67 -0.30 2.49
CA ASN A 145 -2.55 -1.15 1.67
C ASN A 145 -4.00 -0.65 1.73
N GLU A 146 -4.57 -0.38 0.55
CA GLU A 146 -5.93 0.15 0.39
C GLU A 146 -6.94 -1.01 0.27
N ALA A 147 -7.17 -1.76 1.37
CA ALA A 147 -8.21 -2.78 1.35
C ALA A 147 -9.59 -2.16 1.08
N PHE A 148 -9.85 -1.02 1.73
CA PHE A 148 -11.03 -0.17 1.56
C PHE A 148 -10.61 1.30 1.70
N ALA A 149 -11.23 2.20 0.92
CA ALA A 149 -11.00 3.63 1.05
C ALA A 149 -11.35 4.14 2.46
N ALA A 150 -12.49 3.69 3.03
CA ALA A 150 -12.89 4.02 4.38
C ALA A 150 -11.83 3.65 5.43
N GLN A 151 -11.23 2.46 5.31
CA GLN A 151 -10.19 1.98 6.20
C GLN A 151 -8.91 2.82 6.04
N SER A 152 -8.50 3.10 4.82
CA SER A 152 -7.31 3.90 4.55
C SER A 152 -7.46 5.32 5.08
N LEU A 153 -8.58 5.97 4.81
CA LEU A 153 -8.90 7.31 5.33
C LEU A 153 -8.96 7.35 6.86
N TYR A 154 -9.51 6.29 7.49
CA TYR A 154 -9.50 6.20 8.95
C TYR A 154 -8.07 6.22 9.50
N VAL A 155 -7.20 5.37 8.97
CA VAL A 155 -5.79 5.27 9.42
C VAL A 155 -5.07 6.61 9.19
N ILE A 156 -5.23 7.21 8.02
CA ILE A 156 -4.59 8.47 7.65
C ILE A 156 -5.04 9.62 8.57
N ARG A 157 -6.37 9.81 8.71
CA ARG A 157 -6.94 10.89 9.53
C ARG A 157 -6.64 10.71 11.02
N LYS A 158 -6.74 9.47 11.52
CA LYS A 158 -6.50 9.18 12.95
C LYS A 158 -5.03 9.24 13.31
N GLY A 159 -4.15 8.89 12.39
CA GLY A 159 -2.69 8.95 12.55
C GLY A 159 -2.09 10.31 12.25
N ASP A 160 -2.88 11.26 11.75
CA ASP A 160 -2.42 12.58 11.25
C ASP A 160 -1.29 12.42 10.21
N TRP A 161 -1.49 11.51 9.25
CA TRP A 161 -0.49 11.19 8.24
C TRP A 161 -0.62 12.11 7.01
N ASP A 162 0.51 12.51 6.48
CA ASP A 162 0.60 13.35 5.29
C ASP A 162 0.20 12.55 4.03
N LEU A 163 -0.93 12.91 3.41
CA LEU A 163 -1.47 12.28 2.20
C LEU A 163 -0.51 12.33 1.00
N ASP A 164 0.36 13.33 0.93
CA ASP A 164 1.30 13.48 -0.18
C ASP A 164 2.46 12.47 -0.11
N LYS A 165 2.64 11.84 1.04
CA LYS A 165 3.63 10.76 1.25
C LYS A 165 3.04 9.37 1.02
N ILE A 166 1.72 9.25 0.87
CA ILE A 166 1.02 7.95 0.87
C ILE A 166 0.69 7.51 -0.55
N ASN A 167 1.08 6.26 -0.87
CA ASN A 167 0.72 5.58 -2.12
C ASN A 167 0.91 6.51 -3.32
N VAL A 168 2.08 7.09 -3.45
CA VAL A 168 2.36 8.15 -4.44
C VAL A 168 2.23 7.67 -5.89
N ASN A 169 2.31 6.37 -6.11
CA ASN A 169 2.09 5.72 -7.41
C ASN A 169 0.72 4.98 -7.48
N GLY A 170 -0.24 5.34 -6.61
CA GLY A 170 -1.51 4.62 -6.46
C GLY A 170 -1.38 3.42 -5.54
N GLY A 171 -2.50 2.86 -5.11
CA GLY A 171 -2.56 1.76 -4.16
C GLY A 171 -3.48 0.62 -4.61
N ALA A 172 -3.86 -0.24 -3.67
CA ALA A 172 -4.53 -1.50 -3.97
C ALA A 172 -5.93 -1.36 -4.58
N ILE A 173 -6.62 -0.24 -4.39
CA ILE A 173 -7.90 0.01 -5.07
C ILE A 173 -7.70 0.04 -6.58
N ALA A 174 -6.60 0.61 -7.05
CA ALA A 174 -6.25 0.66 -8.46
C ALA A 174 -5.46 -0.57 -8.93
N LEU A 175 -4.42 -0.96 -8.18
CA LEU A 175 -3.46 -2.00 -8.57
C LEU A 175 -3.91 -3.42 -8.22
N GLY A 176 -4.88 -3.57 -7.31
CA GLY A 176 -5.34 -4.86 -6.82
C GLY A 176 -4.75 -5.26 -5.46
N HIS A 177 -5.43 -6.22 -4.80
CA HIS A 177 -5.05 -6.75 -3.49
C HIS A 177 -5.04 -8.27 -3.49
N PRO A 178 -4.08 -8.91 -4.18
CA PRO A 178 -3.90 -10.36 -4.06
C PRO A 178 -3.34 -10.68 -2.67
N LEU A 179 -4.16 -11.30 -1.80
CA LEU A 179 -3.91 -11.39 -0.36
C LEU A 179 -2.53 -11.95 0.01
N GLY A 180 -2.12 -13.03 -0.65
CA GLY A 180 -0.81 -13.67 -0.41
C GLY A 180 0.39 -12.90 -0.99
N CYS A 181 0.15 -11.93 -1.88
CA CYS A 181 1.18 -11.14 -2.55
C CYS A 181 1.38 -9.76 -1.93
N SER A 182 0.31 -9.12 -1.45
CA SER A 182 0.28 -7.69 -1.12
C SER A 182 1.37 -7.25 -0.15
N GLY A 183 1.72 -8.06 0.84
CA GLY A 183 2.79 -7.71 1.79
C GLY A 183 4.14 -7.53 1.11
N ALA A 184 4.50 -8.41 0.17
CA ALA A 184 5.71 -8.27 -0.64
C ALA A 184 5.57 -7.14 -1.66
N ARG A 185 4.41 -7.03 -2.33
CA ARG A 185 4.16 -6.01 -3.36
C ARG A 185 4.34 -4.59 -2.82
N ILE A 186 3.72 -4.25 -1.67
CA ILE A 186 3.85 -2.89 -1.12
C ILE A 186 5.29 -2.57 -0.70
N LEU A 187 6.08 -3.56 -0.25
CA LEU A 187 7.50 -3.36 0.02
C LEU A 187 8.32 -3.16 -1.25
N VAL A 188 8.04 -3.90 -2.32
CA VAL A 188 8.70 -3.72 -3.63
C VAL A 188 8.44 -2.31 -4.15
N THR A 189 7.17 -1.88 -4.18
CA THR A 189 6.78 -0.54 -4.61
C THR A 189 7.43 0.54 -3.73
N LEU A 190 7.39 0.37 -2.40
CA LEU A 190 8.02 1.30 -1.48
C LEU A 190 9.52 1.48 -1.76
N MET A 191 10.25 0.38 -1.91
CA MET A 191 11.69 0.42 -2.24
C MET A 191 11.96 1.11 -3.56
N ASN A 192 11.13 0.87 -4.57
CA ASN A 192 11.25 1.50 -5.89
C ASN A 192 11.01 3.02 -5.81
N VAL A 193 9.92 3.45 -5.15
CA VAL A 193 9.61 4.87 -4.96
C VAL A 193 10.68 5.57 -4.12
N MET A 194 11.19 4.92 -3.07
CA MET A 194 12.29 5.46 -2.25
C MET A 194 13.57 5.70 -3.08
N ARG A 195 13.87 4.82 -4.05
CA ARG A 195 14.98 5.06 -5.00
C ARG A 195 14.72 6.26 -5.90
N GLN A 196 13.50 6.35 -6.45
CA GLN A 196 13.12 7.43 -7.37
C GLN A 196 13.14 8.80 -6.71
N LYS A 197 12.76 8.88 -5.44
CA LYS A 197 12.66 10.13 -4.67
C LYS A 197 13.84 10.41 -3.75
N ASP A 198 14.88 9.60 -3.78
CA ASP A 198 16.06 9.69 -2.92
C ASP A 198 15.72 9.72 -1.42
N SER A 199 14.67 9.02 -1.03
CA SER A 199 14.14 9.00 0.32
C SER A 199 14.91 8.05 1.23
N LYS A 200 14.95 8.37 2.53
CA LYS A 200 15.72 7.62 3.54
C LYS A 200 14.86 6.57 4.27
N TYR A 201 13.71 6.96 4.79
CA TYR A 201 12.83 6.09 5.57
C TYR A 201 11.52 5.86 4.86
N GLY A 202 11.10 4.60 4.80
CA GLY A 202 9.82 4.20 4.26
C GLY A 202 9.06 3.28 5.21
N LEU A 203 7.76 3.39 5.20
CA LEU A 203 6.81 2.59 5.97
C LEU A 203 5.91 1.80 5.01
N ALA A 204 5.87 0.48 5.15
CA ALA A 204 4.84 -0.36 4.55
C ALA A 204 3.93 -0.90 5.65
N THR A 205 2.62 -0.73 5.51
CA THR A 205 1.65 -1.19 6.51
C THR A 205 0.35 -1.65 5.88
N MET A 206 -0.31 -2.61 6.52
CA MET A 206 -1.58 -3.16 6.06
C MET A 206 -2.40 -3.72 7.21
N CYS A 207 -3.72 -3.68 7.05
CA CYS A 207 -4.63 -4.45 7.90
C CYS A 207 -4.58 -5.93 7.50
N ILE A 208 -4.87 -6.78 8.47
CA ILE A 208 -4.95 -8.23 8.29
C ILE A 208 -6.32 -8.66 8.82
N GLY A 209 -6.97 -9.56 8.12
CA GLY A 209 -8.26 -10.11 8.53
C GLY A 209 -8.26 -10.60 9.97
N THR A 210 -9.43 -10.66 10.58
CA THR A 210 -9.64 -11.07 11.99
C THR A 210 -9.07 -10.11 13.06
N GLY A 211 -8.82 -8.84 12.71
CA GLY A 211 -8.48 -7.80 13.69
C GLY A 211 -6.97 -7.68 13.97
N GLN A 212 -6.16 -7.65 12.93
CA GLN A 212 -4.73 -7.46 13.07
C GLN A 212 -4.21 -6.36 12.11
N GLY A 213 -3.03 -5.84 12.40
CA GLY A 213 -2.26 -4.99 11.51
C GLY A 213 -0.78 -5.33 11.57
N ILE A 214 -0.07 -5.08 10.47
CA ILE A 214 1.38 -5.22 10.38
C ILE A 214 2.00 -3.95 9.82
N ALA A 215 3.17 -3.59 10.33
CA ALA A 215 3.97 -2.48 9.82
C ALA A 215 5.45 -2.88 9.74
N THR A 216 6.10 -2.44 8.67
CA THR A 216 7.55 -2.62 8.44
C THR A 216 8.14 -1.28 8.05
N ILE A 217 9.18 -0.86 8.76
CA ILE A 217 9.97 0.33 8.45
C ILE A 217 11.27 -0.12 7.80
N ILE A 218 11.56 0.45 6.64
CA ILE A 218 12.81 0.23 5.92
C ILE A 218 13.61 1.52 5.83
N GLU A 219 14.92 1.37 5.82
CA GLU A 219 15.88 2.46 5.61
C GLU A 219 16.66 2.18 4.34
N ARG A 220 16.77 3.20 3.46
CA ARG A 220 17.66 3.11 2.31
C ARG A 220 19.09 3.34 2.76
N THR A 221 19.96 2.38 2.47
CA THR A 221 21.41 2.49 2.66
C THR A 221 22.03 3.20 1.45
N LYS A 222 23.19 3.84 1.67
CA LYS A 222 23.90 4.55 0.59
C LYS A 222 24.47 3.61 -0.47
#